data_b713f32c0c0cabce454b3f34cd965c67
#
_entry.id   b713f32c0c0cabce454b3f34cd965c67
#
_cell.length_a   1.000
_cell.length_b   1.000
_cell.length_c   1.000
_cell.angle_alpha   90.00
_cell.angle_beta   90.00
_cell.angle_gamma   90.00
#
_symmetry.space_group_name_H-M   'P 1'
#
loop_
_entity.id
_entity.type
_entity.pdbx_description
1 polymer ?
#
loop_
_entity_poly.entity_id
_entity_poly.type
_entity_poly.pdbx_seq_one_letter_code
_entity_poly.pdbx_strand_id
1 'polypeptide(L)'
;MVNTLPQQTTSEIVEIESDAWIPPMPPTDLIFDDGEPLETNQHRVAMNVLIRSYQQYRGADTDFYVGGNMFIYYSTTQVKNRDFRGPDFFVALDVEGQRDRLGWVVWEEEGRYPDIIIELMSPSTANVDLGLKKQLYDRVFKTQDYFVYNPFDPNSLQGWHRNSTYEAIAPDERGWLWCESLGLWLGTWQGTIDRETLTWLRFYDQSGALVLLPEEAAQQRAETEAQRA
;
A
#
# COMPACT_ATOMS: atom_id res chain seq x y z
N MET A 1 12.70 -89.49 9.08
CA MET A 1 11.97 -88.30 8.50
C MET A 1 12.14 -87.17 9.48
N VAL A 2 13.07 -86.23 9.14
CA VAL A 2 13.36 -85.07 9.96
C VAL A 2 12.69 -83.89 9.25
N ASN A 3 11.77 -83.26 9.94
CA ASN A 3 10.96 -82.15 9.42
C ASN A 3 11.70 -80.86 9.72
N THR A 4 12.26 -80.21 8.66
CA THR A 4 12.97 -78.95 8.74
C THR A 4 11.93 -77.85 8.54
N LEU A 5 11.74 -76.98 9.55
CA LEU A 5 10.94 -75.80 9.50
C LEU A 5 11.71 -74.67 8.70
N PRO A 6 11.05 -73.88 7.91
CA PRO A 6 11.70 -72.74 7.20
C PRO A 6 12.05 -71.61 8.15
N GLN A 7 13.24 -71.10 8.01
CA GLN A 7 13.72 -69.88 8.69
C GLN A 7 12.92 -68.69 8.23
N GLN A 8 12.38 -67.93 9.18
CA GLN A 8 11.80 -66.62 8.93
C GLN A 8 12.93 -65.62 8.58
N THR A 9 12.87 -65.06 7.40
CA THR A 9 13.68 -63.94 7.00
C THR A 9 13.16 -62.69 7.71
N THR A 10 13.94 -62.15 8.61
CA THR A 10 13.72 -60.85 9.23
C THR A 10 13.94 -59.82 8.15
N SER A 11 12.87 -59.14 7.72
CA SER A 11 12.97 -57.95 6.89
C SER A 11 13.55 -56.82 7.75
N GLU A 12 14.77 -56.37 7.41
CA GLU A 12 15.31 -55.11 7.93
C GLU A 12 14.38 -53.98 7.47
N ILE A 13 13.72 -53.36 8.43
CA ILE A 13 13.04 -52.08 8.21
C ILE A 13 14.15 -51.05 8.09
N VAL A 14 14.45 -50.63 6.86
CA VAL A 14 15.27 -49.45 6.60
C VAL A 14 14.43 -48.26 7.07
N GLU A 15 14.77 -47.70 8.22
CA GLU A 15 14.30 -46.38 8.61
C GLU A 15 14.84 -45.37 7.58
N ILE A 16 13.97 -44.95 6.69
CA ILE A 16 14.21 -43.77 5.85
C ILE A 16 14.11 -42.60 6.81
N GLU A 17 15.24 -42.10 7.31
CA GLU A 17 15.33 -40.75 7.87
C GLU A 17 14.86 -39.81 6.74
N SER A 18 13.61 -39.37 6.84
CA SER A 18 13.12 -38.32 6.00
C SER A 18 13.92 -37.05 6.39
N ASP A 19 14.87 -36.66 5.57
CA ASP A 19 15.36 -35.30 5.54
C ASP A 19 14.15 -34.39 5.19
N ALA A 20 13.34 -34.15 6.21
CA ALA A 20 12.21 -33.25 6.09
C ALA A 20 12.79 -31.88 5.77
N TRP A 21 12.64 -31.45 4.51
CA TRP A 21 13.00 -30.10 4.11
C TRP A 21 12.26 -29.12 5.04
N ILE A 22 13.00 -28.45 5.90
CA ILE A 22 12.48 -27.40 6.77
C ILE A 22 12.60 -26.10 5.98
N PRO A 23 11.48 -25.44 5.62
CA PRO A 23 11.55 -24.16 4.94
C PRO A 23 12.29 -23.15 5.82
N PRO A 24 13.16 -22.32 5.25
CA PRO A 24 13.85 -21.29 6.01
C PRO A 24 12.82 -20.36 6.66
N MET A 25 12.95 -20.19 7.98
CA MET A 25 12.09 -19.27 8.72
C MET A 25 12.29 -17.85 8.18
N PRO A 26 11.22 -17.04 8.09
CA PRO A 26 11.34 -15.63 7.73
C PRO A 26 12.25 -14.91 8.73
N PRO A 27 13.01 -13.89 8.30
CA PRO A 27 13.83 -13.09 9.19
C PRO A 27 12.94 -12.35 10.20
N THR A 28 13.42 -12.25 11.44
CA THR A 28 12.73 -11.58 12.55
C THR A 28 13.38 -10.25 12.93
N ASP A 29 14.56 -9.94 12.37
CA ASP A 29 15.38 -8.76 12.60
C ASP A 29 15.17 -7.69 11.51
N LEU A 30 13.92 -7.39 11.21
CA LEU A 30 13.55 -6.41 10.18
C LEU A 30 13.87 -4.98 10.66
N ILE A 31 14.32 -4.15 9.72
CA ILE A 31 14.58 -2.71 9.93
C ILE A 31 13.36 -1.96 9.43
N PHE A 32 12.79 -1.08 10.27
CA PHE A 32 11.61 -0.27 9.93
C PHE A 32 11.92 1.23 9.79
N ASP A 33 13.20 1.60 9.90
CA ASP A 33 13.69 2.97 9.72
C ASP A 33 15.08 2.88 9.07
N ASP A 34 15.25 3.49 7.90
CA ASP A 34 16.52 3.54 7.17
C ASP A 34 17.38 4.77 7.56
N GLY A 35 16.85 5.63 8.43
CA GLY A 35 17.53 6.85 8.87
C GLY A 35 17.47 7.99 7.86
N GLU A 36 16.80 7.83 6.71
CA GLU A 36 16.66 8.87 5.71
C GLU A 36 15.42 9.72 6.00
N PRO A 37 15.55 11.06 6.02
CA PRO A 37 14.40 11.94 6.24
C PRO A 37 13.49 11.95 5.00
N LEU A 38 12.22 12.28 5.20
CA LEU A 38 11.32 12.63 4.09
C LEU A 38 11.90 13.78 3.27
N GLU A 39 11.71 13.74 1.96
CA GLU A 39 12.34 14.69 1.03
C GLU A 39 12.03 16.16 1.34
N THR A 40 10.76 16.50 1.60
CA THR A 40 10.35 17.87 1.91
C THR A 40 9.14 17.91 2.85
N ASN A 41 8.89 19.08 3.48
CA ASN A 41 7.67 19.32 4.25
C ASN A 41 6.41 19.13 3.41
N GLN A 42 6.43 19.54 2.13
CA GLN A 42 5.30 19.41 1.22
C GLN A 42 4.96 17.93 0.96
N HIS A 43 5.96 17.05 0.78
CA HIS A 43 5.72 15.61 0.66
C HIS A 43 5.06 15.04 1.90
N ARG A 44 5.56 15.41 3.09
CA ARG A 44 4.97 14.98 4.35
C ARG A 44 3.51 15.42 4.49
N VAL A 45 3.20 16.67 4.16
CA VAL A 45 1.83 17.19 4.22
C VAL A 45 0.95 16.48 3.18
N ALA A 46 1.42 16.34 1.93
CA ALA A 46 0.67 15.67 0.85
C ALA A 46 0.33 14.21 1.21
N MET A 47 1.29 13.46 1.75
CA MET A 47 1.07 12.11 2.25
C MET A 47 0.01 12.09 3.36
N ASN A 48 0.12 12.96 4.36
CA ASN A 48 -0.82 13.05 5.46
C ASN A 48 -2.23 13.45 5.02
N VAL A 49 -2.36 14.30 4.01
CA VAL A 49 -3.65 14.67 3.40
C VAL A 49 -4.35 13.44 2.86
N LEU A 50 -3.67 12.58 2.13
CA LEU A 50 -4.23 11.34 1.59
C LEU A 50 -4.63 10.36 2.70
N ILE A 51 -3.75 10.12 3.66
CA ILE A 51 -4.00 9.19 4.77
C ILE A 51 -5.21 9.65 5.59
N ARG A 52 -5.20 10.89 6.05
CA ARG A 52 -6.21 11.43 6.97
C ARG A 52 -7.58 11.59 6.32
N SER A 53 -7.62 12.02 5.04
CA SER A 53 -8.89 12.13 4.33
C SER A 53 -9.51 10.76 4.05
N TYR A 54 -8.70 9.75 3.70
CA TYR A 54 -9.21 8.39 3.52
C TYR A 54 -9.71 7.77 4.84
N GLN A 55 -8.97 7.93 5.93
CA GLN A 55 -9.43 7.51 7.26
C GLN A 55 -10.74 8.19 7.66
N GLN A 56 -10.85 9.49 7.43
CA GLN A 56 -12.09 10.26 7.70
C GLN A 56 -13.27 9.76 6.84
N TYR A 57 -13.02 9.41 5.59
CA TYR A 57 -14.03 8.87 4.67
C TYR A 57 -14.54 7.50 5.12
N ARG A 58 -13.64 6.60 5.52
CA ARG A 58 -14.02 5.27 6.00
C ARG A 58 -14.63 5.29 7.40
N GLY A 59 -14.39 6.33 8.18
CA GLY A 59 -15.00 6.54 9.49
C GLY A 59 -14.67 5.43 10.49
N ALA A 60 -15.68 4.64 10.90
CA ALA A 60 -15.53 3.57 11.90
C ALA A 60 -15.20 2.19 11.31
N ASP A 61 -15.02 2.07 9.99
CA ASP A 61 -14.68 0.82 9.36
C ASP A 61 -13.31 0.31 9.86
N THR A 62 -13.19 -1.00 10.02
CA THR A 62 -11.98 -1.64 10.55
C THR A 62 -11.38 -2.69 9.62
N ASP A 63 -11.93 -2.83 8.43
CA ASP A 63 -11.58 -3.83 7.42
C ASP A 63 -10.56 -3.32 6.38
N PHE A 64 -9.80 -2.29 6.71
CA PHE A 64 -8.76 -1.73 5.86
C PHE A 64 -7.59 -1.23 6.69
N TYR A 65 -6.43 -1.16 6.07
CA TYR A 65 -5.25 -0.47 6.59
C TYR A 65 -4.77 0.58 5.60
N VAL A 66 -4.48 1.78 6.09
CA VAL A 66 -3.85 2.85 5.31
C VAL A 66 -2.53 3.24 5.96
N GLY A 67 -1.48 3.29 5.17
CA GLY A 67 -0.14 3.66 5.61
C GLY A 67 0.56 4.58 4.61
N GLY A 68 1.68 5.14 5.04
CA GLY A 68 2.55 5.93 4.17
C GLY A 68 3.95 5.99 4.73
N ASN A 69 4.93 6.09 3.83
CA ASN A 69 6.36 6.03 4.13
C ASN A 69 6.72 4.84 5.05
N MET A 70 6.08 3.72 4.82
CA MET A 70 6.21 2.50 5.61
C MET A 70 6.80 1.40 4.73
N PHE A 71 7.83 0.69 5.22
CA PHE A 71 8.46 -0.38 4.45
C PHE A 71 7.52 -1.55 4.20
N ILE A 72 7.56 -2.03 2.95
CA ILE A 72 6.90 -3.26 2.53
C ILE A 72 7.94 -4.36 2.36
N TYR A 73 7.85 -5.37 3.21
CA TYR A 73 8.68 -6.57 3.12
C TYR A 73 7.94 -7.67 2.40
N TYR A 74 8.45 -8.11 1.25
CA TYR A 74 7.78 -9.07 0.38
C TYR A 74 8.64 -10.29 0.02
N SER A 75 9.93 -10.29 0.36
CA SER A 75 10.79 -11.45 0.17
C SER A 75 12.01 -11.43 1.10
N THR A 76 12.52 -12.63 1.44
CA THR A 76 13.75 -12.78 2.22
C THR A 76 14.99 -12.26 1.48
N THR A 77 14.97 -12.27 0.14
CA THR A 77 16.03 -11.71 -0.69
C THR A 77 16.08 -10.20 -0.60
N GLN A 78 14.92 -9.55 -0.63
CA GLN A 78 14.79 -8.11 -0.44
C GLN A 78 15.36 -7.68 0.92
N VAL A 79 15.03 -8.40 1.99
CA VAL A 79 15.56 -8.13 3.34
C VAL A 79 17.09 -8.21 3.36
N LYS A 80 17.66 -9.27 2.79
CA LYS A 80 19.12 -9.46 2.72
C LYS A 80 19.84 -8.35 1.94
N ASN A 81 19.21 -7.88 0.86
CA ASN A 81 19.78 -6.85 0.00
C ASN A 81 19.51 -5.43 0.51
N ARG A 82 18.76 -5.27 1.61
CA ARG A 82 18.30 -3.97 2.13
C ARG A 82 17.61 -3.11 1.06
N ASP A 83 16.88 -3.75 0.17
CA ASP A 83 16.11 -3.11 -0.89
C ASP A 83 14.73 -2.70 -0.35
N PHE A 84 14.69 -1.59 0.38
CA PHE A 84 13.49 -1.11 1.03
C PHE A 84 12.53 -0.50 0.01
N ARG A 85 11.24 -0.77 0.19
CA ARG A 85 10.16 -0.18 -0.58
C ARG A 85 9.14 0.39 0.38
N GLY A 86 9.12 1.71 0.47
CA GLY A 86 8.18 2.45 1.30
C GLY A 86 7.37 3.39 0.40
N PRO A 87 6.19 2.99 -0.08
CA PRO A 87 5.31 3.89 -0.82
C PRO A 87 4.92 5.09 0.05
N ASP A 88 4.77 6.26 -0.57
CA ASP A 88 4.31 7.46 0.14
C ASP A 88 2.90 7.30 0.69
N PHE A 89 2.07 6.54 0.00
CA PHE A 89 0.72 6.19 0.45
C PHE A 89 0.32 4.81 -0.09
N PHE A 90 -0.33 4.00 0.74
CA PHE A 90 -0.95 2.76 0.30
C PHE A 90 -2.17 2.40 1.13
N VAL A 91 -3.06 1.60 0.54
CA VAL A 91 -4.19 0.98 1.23
C VAL A 91 -4.19 -0.52 0.96
N ALA A 92 -4.42 -1.29 2.02
CA ALA A 92 -4.78 -2.70 1.93
C ALA A 92 -6.22 -2.85 2.42
N LEU A 93 -7.05 -3.51 1.62
CA LEU A 93 -8.46 -3.77 1.88
C LEU A 93 -8.66 -5.18 2.44
N ASP A 94 -9.80 -5.41 3.10
CA ASP A 94 -10.17 -6.72 3.67
C ASP A 94 -9.11 -7.28 4.62
N VAL A 95 -8.54 -6.41 5.46
CA VAL A 95 -7.53 -6.75 6.48
C VAL A 95 -7.94 -6.21 7.84
N GLU A 96 -7.36 -6.76 8.91
CA GLU A 96 -7.55 -6.19 10.26
C GLU A 96 -6.85 -4.83 10.36
N GLY A 97 -7.62 -3.74 10.23
CA GLY A 97 -7.11 -2.37 10.17
C GLY A 97 -6.57 -1.82 11.49
N GLN A 98 -7.01 -2.36 12.64
CA GLN A 98 -6.67 -1.83 13.97
C GLN A 98 -5.37 -2.40 14.56
N ARG A 99 -4.78 -3.42 13.92
CA ARG A 99 -3.51 -3.98 14.38
C ARG A 99 -2.38 -2.97 14.17
N ASP A 100 -1.56 -2.77 15.21
CA ASP A 100 -0.34 -1.95 15.11
C ASP A 100 0.68 -2.61 14.18
N ARG A 101 1.28 -1.82 13.29
CA ARG A 101 2.28 -2.27 12.32
C ARG A 101 3.45 -1.30 12.27
N LEU A 102 4.67 -1.81 12.42
CA LEU A 102 5.90 -1.04 12.19
C LEU A 102 6.26 -0.98 10.69
N GLY A 103 5.79 -1.95 9.91
CA GLY A 103 5.94 -2.06 8.46
C GLY A 103 4.92 -3.03 7.92
N TRP A 104 4.76 -3.09 6.61
CA TRP A 104 3.89 -4.06 5.94
C TRP A 104 4.69 -5.32 5.61
N VAL A 105 4.55 -6.36 6.40
CA VAL A 105 5.28 -7.62 6.26
C VAL A 105 4.37 -8.65 5.62
N VAL A 106 4.49 -8.86 4.32
CA VAL A 106 3.54 -9.65 3.50
C VAL A 106 3.28 -11.05 4.07
N TRP A 107 4.30 -11.73 4.61
CA TRP A 107 4.10 -13.07 5.20
C TRP A 107 3.42 -13.06 6.58
N GLU A 108 3.34 -11.90 7.25
CA GLU A 108 2.55 -11.69 8.47
C GLU A 108 1.12 -11.21 8.16
N GLU A 109 0.87 -10.81 6.91
CA GLU A 109 -0.40 -10.36 6.37
C GLU A 109 -1.04 -11.40 5.44
N GLU A 110 -0.83 -12.69 5.73
CA GLU A 110 -1.40 -13.80 4.95
C GLU A 110 -1.10 -13.73 3.44
N GLY A 111 0.04 -13.14 3.07
CA GLY A 111 0.42 -12.93 1.68
C GLY A 111 -0.26 -11.74 1.00
N ARG A 112 -0.94 -10.87 1.75
CA ARG A 112 -1.63 -9.68 1.22
C ARG A 112 -0.64 -8.57 0.88
N TYR A 113 -0.80 -8.04 -0.31
CA TYR A 113 -0.13 -6.82 -0.76
C TYR A 113 -1.10 -5.64 -0.72
N PRO A 114 -0.60 -4.39 -0.74
CA PRO A 114 -1.46 -3.23 -0.93
C PRO A 114 -2.30 -3.31 -2.21
N ASP A 115 -3.57 -2.97 -2.10
CA ASP A 115 -4.49 -2.90 -3.24
C ASP A 115 -4.30 -1.61 -4.03
N ILE A 116 -3.93 -0.53 -3.35
CA ILE A 116 -3.66 0.78 -3.95
C ILE A 116 -2.31 1.30 -3.46
N ILE A 117 -1.54 1.90 -4.36
CA ILE A 117 -0.31 2.63 -4.05
C ILE A 117 -0.35 3.98 -4.77
N ILE A 118 0.04 5.03 -4.05
CA ILE A 118 0.28 6.37 -4.62
C ILE A 118 1.70 6.80 -4.26
N GLU A 119 2.49 7.19 -5.26
CA GLU A 119 3.82 7.76 -5.08
C GLU A 119 3.77 9.27 -5.33
N LEU A 120 4.35 10.03 -4.42
CA LEU A 120 4.51 11.47 -4.53
C LEU A 120 5.88 11.76 -5.12
N MET A 121 5.91 11.94 -6.44
CA MET A 121 7.16 12.08 -7.17
C MET A 121 7.92 13.37 -6.82
N SER A 122 9.23 13.25 -6.82
CA SER A 122 10.17 14.37 -6.87
C SER A 122 11.01 14.28 -8.16
N PRO A 123 11.78 15.33 -8.49
CA PRO A 123 12.73 15.23 -9.61
C PRO A 123 13.74 14.10 -9.50
N SER A 124 14.07 13.66 -8.26
CA SER A 124 15.01 12.57 -8.01
C SER A 124 14.38 11.18 -8.13
N THR A 125 13.07 11.04 -7.80
CA THR A 125 12.39 9.75 -7.74
C THR A 125 11.55 9.42 -8.97
N ALA A 126 11.13 10.41 -9.77
CA ALA A 126 10.18 10.23 -10.87
C ALA A 126 10.53 9.08 -11.83
N ASN A 127 11.80 8.94 -12.20
CA ASN A 127 12.24 7.84 -13.09
C ASN A 127 12.09 6.45 -12.44
N VAL A 128 12.27 6.37 -11.13
CA VAL A 128 12.12 5.10 -10.37
C VAL A 128 10.64 4.77 -10.20
N ASP A 129 9.82 5.77 -9.89
CA ASP A 129 8.38 5.62 -9.69
C ASP A 129 7.66 5.21 -10.98
N LEU A 130 7.99 5.87 -12.11
CA LEU A 130 7.45 5.53 -13.43
C LEU A 130 8.06 4.28 -14.06
N GLY A 131 9.19 3.81 -13.55
CA GLY A 131 9.95 2.67 -14.09
C GLY A 131 9.93 1.44 -13.19
N LEU A 132 10.96 1.30 -12.35
CA LEU A 132 11.18 0.09 -11.55
C LEU A 132 10.07 -0.18 -10.53
N LYS A 133 9.61 0.83 -9.80
CA LYS A 133 8.53 0.67 -8.82
C LYS A 133 7.23 0.26 -9.52
N LYS A 134 6.87 0.92 -10.62
CA LYS A 134 5.69 0.56 -11.41
C LYS A 134 5.72 -0.90 -11.87
N GLN A 135 6.88 -1.39 -12.35
CA GLN A 135 7.02 -2.80 -12.74
C GLN A 135 6.94 -3.75 -11.56
N LEU A 136 7.50 -3.39 -10.40
CA LEU A 136 7.40 -4.17 -9.17
C LEU A 136 5.94 -4.29 -8.72
N TYR A 137 5.22 -3.17 -8.70
CA TYR A 137 3.83 -3.13 -8.25
C TYR A 137 2.88 -3.85 -9.22
N ASP A 138 3.15 -3.79 -10.52
CA ASP A 138 2.38 -4.55 -11.52
C ASP A 138 2.65 -6.07 -11.43
N ARG A 139 3.92 -6.47 -11.42
CA ARG A 139 4.30 -7.87 -11.66
C ARG A 139 4.41 -8.71 -10.40
N VAL A 140 4.88 -8.11 -9.31
CA VAL A 140 5.14 -8.81 -8.03
C VAL A 140 4.01 -8.56 -7.05
N PHE A 141 3.70 -7.31 -6.74
CA PHE A 141 2.64 -6.98 -5.78
C PHE A 141 1.25 -7.22 -6.36
N LYS A 142 1.11 -7.06 -7.67
CA LYS A 142 -0.18 -7.12 -8.38
C LYS A 142 -1.19 -6.12 -7.79
N THR A 143 -0.66 -4.99 -7.34
CA THR A 143 -1.45 -3.85 -6.84
C THR A 143 -2.46 -3.43 -7.90
N GLN A 144 -3.74 -3.31 -7.51
CA GLN A 144 -4.82 -3.07 -8.46
C GLN A 144 -4.76 -1.68 -9.07
N ASP A 145 -4.55 -0.67 -8.24
CA ASP A 145 -4.49 0.72 -8.68
C ASP A 145 -3.17 1.36 -8.27
N TYR A 146 -2.47 1.95 -9.22
CA TYR A 146 -1.21 2.64 -9.01
C TYR A 146 -1.28 4.05 -9.56
N PHE A 147 -0.92 5.04 -8.73
CA PHE A 147 -0.92 6.44 -9.11
C PHE A 147 0.41 7.09 -8.78
N VAL A 148 0.75 8.13 -9.55
CA VAL A 148 1.89 8.99 -9.29
C VAL A 148 1.46 10.45 -9.40
N TYR A 149 1.99 11.30 -8.54
CA TYR A 149 1.74 12.72 -8.54
C TYR A 149 2.97 13.50 -8.07
N ASN A 150 3.31 14.57 -8.73
CA ASN A 150 4.34 15.49 -8.27
C ASN A 150 3.67 16.72 -7.61
N PRO A 151 3.81 16.94 -6.30
CA PRO A 151 3.20 18.08 -5.60
C PRO A 151 3.59 19.45 -6.15
N PHE A 152 4.67 19.52 -6.94
CA PHE A 152 5.16 20.76 -7.57
C PHE A 152 4.72 20.92 -9.03
N ASP A 153 4.05 19.92 -9.60
CA ASP A 153 3.49 19.95 -10.96
C ASP A 153 2.04 19.46 -10.98
N PRO A 154 1.06 20.38 -10.96
CA PRO A 154 -0.37 20.02 -10.94
C PRO A 154 -0.85 19.14 -12.10
N ASN A 155 -0.10 19.12 -13.20
CA ASN A 155 -0.45 18.35 -14.41
C ASN A 155 0.22 16.96 -14.46
N SER A 156 0.93 16.57 -13.40
CA SER A 156 1.71 15.34 -13.38
C SER A 156 0.92 14.08 -12.99
N LEU A 157 -0.36 14.22 -12.61
CA LEU A 157 -1.17 13.08 -12.16
C LEU A 157 -1.30 12.04 -13.26
N GLN A 158 -0.85 10.83 -12.97
CA GLN A 158 -0.99 9.66 -13.82
C GLN A 158 -1.45 8.48 -12.98
N GLY A 159 -2.18 7.54 -13.59
CA GLY A 159 -2.66 6.36 -12.90
C GLY A 159 -2.82 5.17 -13.83
N TRP A 160 -2.76 4.00 -13.24
CA TRP A 160 -2.91 2.72 -13.92
C TRP A 160 -3.80 1.81 -13.09
N HIS A 161 -4.72 1.15 -13.76
CA HIS A 161 -5.50 0.05 -13.21
C HIS A 161 -4.99 -1.27 -13.78
N ARG A 162 -5.01 -2.32 -12.99
CA ARG A 162 -4.51 -3.63 -13.35
C ARG A 162 -5.64 -4.58 -13.71
N ASN A 163 -5.76 -4.89 -15.01
CA ASN A 163 -6.55 -6.04 -15.50
C ASN A 163 -5.69 -7.32 -15.45
N SER A 164 -4.80 -7.52 -16.41
CA SER A 164 -3.72 -8.53 -16.39
C SER A 164 -2.36 -7.90 -16.18
N THR A 165 -2.17 -6.69 -16.67
CA THR A 165 -1.05 -5.77 -16.49
C THR A 165 -1.61 -4.35 -16.31
N TYR A 166 -0.77 -3.39 -15.94
CA TYR A 166 -1.17 -2.00 -15.84
C TYR A 166 -1.59 -1.38 -17.16
N GLU A 167 -2.81 -0.90 -17.20
CA GLU A 167 -3.38 -0.09 -18.27
C GLU A 167 -3.59 1.33 -17.76
N ALA A 168 -3.23 2.34 -18.57
CA ALA A 168 -3.36 3.73 -18.16
C ALA A 168 -4.86 4.10 -18.00
N ILE A 169 -5.17 4.76 -16.88
CA ILE A 169 -6.49 5.31 -16.62
C ILE A 169 -6.63 6.61 -17.38
N ALA A 170 -7.66 6.70 -18.21
CA ALA A 170 -7.99 7.95 -18.89
C ALA A 170 -8.62 8.95 -17.91
N PRO A 171 -8.13 10.22 -17.88
CA PRO A 171 -8.76 11.25 -17.06
C PRO A 171 -10.17 11.59 -17.58
N ASP A 172 -11.05 11.97 -16.67
CA ASP A 172 -12.34 12.54 -17.04
C ASP A 172 -12.21 14.02 -17.53
N GLU A 173 -13.33 14.67 -17.79
CA GLU A 173 -13.36 16.06 -18.27
C GLU A 173 -12.74 17.08 -17.27
N ARG A 174 -12.64 16.72 -15.99
CA ARG A 174 -12.00 17.51 -14.92
C ARG A 174 -10.51 17.24 -14.78
N GLY A 175 -10.00 16.24 -15.51
CA GLY A 175 -8.64 15.74 -15.35
C GLY A 175 -8.47 14.78 -14.16
N TRP A 176 -9.56 14.24 -13.61
CA TRP A 176 -9.53 13.32 -12.48
C TRP A 176 -9.41 11.87 -12.94
N LEU A 177 -8.78 11.06 -12.11
CA LEU A 177 -8.59 9.63 -12.35
C LEU A 177 -9.45 8.80 -11.40
N TRP A 178 -10.16 7.81 -11.94
CA TRP A 178 -10.96 6.90 -11.14
C TRP A 178 -10.08 5.81 -10.50
N CYS A 179 -10.16 5.69 -9.17
CA CYS A 179 -9.57 4.57 -8.43
C CYS A 179 -10.64 3.52 -8.20
N GLU A 180 -10.58 2.44 -8.96
CA GLU A 180 -11.59 1.38 -8.94
C GLU A 180 -11.69 0.72 -7.57
N SER A 181 -10.55 0.36 -6.97
CA SER A 181 -10.50 -0.35 -5.70
C SER A 181 -11.06 0.46 -4.53
N LEU A 182 -10.91 1.78 -4.54
CA LEU A 182 -11.45 2.63 -3.48
C LEU A 182 -12.87 3.15 -3.77
N GLY A 183 -13.30 3.09 -5.04
CA GLY A 183 -14.55 3.73 -5.46
C GLY A 183 -14.51 5.25 -5.32
N LEU A 184 -13.36 5.86 -5.52
CA LEU A 184 -13.10 7.30 -5.36
C LEU A 184 -12.40 7.87 -6.59
N TRP A 185 -12.60 9.16 -6.83
CA TRP A 185 -11.80 9.92 -7.77
C TRP A 185 -10.55 10.47 -7.09
N LEU A 186 -9.44 10.48 -7.81
CA LEU A 186 -8.23 11.23 -7.50
C LEU A 186 -8.18 12.45 -8.40
N GLY A 187 -8.05 13.62 -7.80
CA GLY A 187 -7.99 14.90 -8.51
C GLY A 187 -7.24 15.96 -7.73
N THR A 188 -6.91 17.05 -8.38
CA THR A 188 -6.17 18.15 -7.78
C THR A 188 -7.12 19.15 -7.11
N TRP A 189 -6.67 19.74 -6.00
CA TRP A 189 -7.35 20.78 -5.25
C TRP A 189 -6.36 21.87 -4.85
N GLN A 190 -6.63 23.12 -5.20
CA GLN A 190 -5.80 24.25 -4.83
C GLN A 190 -6.27 24.87 -3.52
N GLY A 191 -5.40 24.99 -2.55
CA GLY A 191 -5.71 25.57 -1.26
C GLY A 191 -4.56 25.54 -0.28
N THR A 192 -4.84 26.01 0.94
CA THR A 192 -3.85 26.08 2.03
C THR A 192 -4.11 24.99 3.05
N ILE A 193 -3.12 24.12 3.25
CA ILE A 193 -3.10 23.07 4.30
C ILE A 193 -1.78 23.23 5.06
N ASP A 194 -1.82 23.18 6.39
CA ASP A 194 -0.64 23.32 7.26
C ASP A 194 0.23 24.56 6.92
N ARG A 195 -0.40 25.69 6.55
CA ARG A 195 0.22 26.96 6.12
C ARG A 195 0.95 26.90 4.77
N GLU A 196 0.87 25.79 4.05
CA GLU A 196 1.40 25.62 2.70
C GLU A 196 0.28 25.79 1.68
N THR A 197 0.45 26.71 0.72
CA THR A 197 -0.51 26.94 -0.36
C THR A 197 -0.01 26.27 -1.63
N LEU A 198 -0.61 25.17 -1.98
CA LEU A 198 -0.24 24.32 -3.12
C LEU A 198 -1.47 23.79 -3.86
N THR A 199 -1.20 23.07 -4.92
CA THR A 199 -2.19 22.20 -5.55
C THR A 199 -1.98 20.79 -5.02
N TRP A 200 -2.89 20.34 -4.16
CA TRP A 200 -2.84 19.06 -3.47
C TRP A 200 -3.53 17.97 -4.27
N LEU A 201 -3.05 16.73 -4.21
CA LEU A 201 -3.81 15.55 -4.63
C LEU A 201 -4.83 15.23 -3.54
N ARG A 202 -6.10 15.11 -3.93
CA ARG A 202 -7.22 14.84 -3.01
C ARG A 202 -8.11 13.74 -3.56
N PHE A 203 -8.85 13.10 -2.67
CA PHE A 203 -9.93 12.20 -3.04
C PHE A 203 -11.26 12.96 -3.18
N TYR A 204 -12.09 12.45 -4.08
CA TYR A 204 -13.47 12.89 -4.25
C TYR A 204 -14.36 11.66 -4.33
N ASP A 205 -15.57 11.75 -3.78
CA ASP A 205 -16.52 10.66 -3.84
C ASP A 205 -17.12 10.47 -5.25
N GLN A 206 -17.99 9.48 -5.39
CA GLN A 206 -18.64 9.19 -6.68
C GLN A 206 -19.47 10.36 -7.21
N SER A 207 -20.02 11.20 -6.32
CA SER A 207 -20.78 12.40 -6.70
C SER A 207 -19.87 13.57 -7.12
N GLY A 208 -18.56 13.47 -6.91
CA GLY A 208 -17.59 14.53 -7.10
C GLY A 208 -17.45 15.46 -5.90
N ALA A 209 -17.99 15.11 -4.74
CA ALA A 209 -17.76 15.88 -3.53
C ALA A 209 -16.38 15.56 -2.94
N LEU A 210 -15.70 16.62 -2.44
CA LEU A 210 -14.38 16.48 -1.82
C LEU A 210 -14.46 15.59 -0.57
N VAL A 211 -13.60 14.59 -0.50
CA VAL A 211 -13.37 13.80 0.71
C VAL A 211 -12.61 14.68 1.70
N LEU A 212 -13.29 15.04 2.78
CA LEU A 212 -12.81 16.03 3.73
C LEU A 212 -11.71 15.48 4.66
N LEU A 213 -10.82 16.35 5.08
CA LEU A 213 -9.99 16.13 6.25
C LEU A 213 -10.85 16.17 7.53
N PRO A 214 -10.40 15.57 8.65
CA PRO A 214 -11.15 15.58 9.91
C PRO A 214 -11.55 16.98 10.38
N GLU A 215 -10.65 17.95 10.27
CA GLU A 215 -10.89 19.36 10.61
C GLU A 215 -11.89 20.05 9.68
N GLU A 216 -11.80 19.78 8.36
CA GLU A 216 -12.75 20.29 7.37
C GLU A 216 -14.17 19.74 7.64
N ALA A 217 -14.26 18.45 7.95
CA ALA A 217 -15.53 17.80 8.31
C ALA A 217 -16.11 18.34 9.63
N ALA A 218 -15.25 18.64 10.61
CA ALA A 218 -15.68 19.25 11.87
C ALA A 218 -16.21 20.68 11.66
N GLN A 219 -15.51 21.47 10.87
CA GLN A 219 -15.93 22.82 10.51
C GLN A 219 -17.28 22.81 9.78
N GLN A 220 -17.44 21.96 8.78
CA GLN A 220 -18.69 21.84 8.02
C GLN A 220 -19.87 21.47 8.92
N ARG A 221 -19.67 20.56 9.90
CA ARG A 221 -20.70 20.22 10.89
C ARG A 221 -21.07 21.42 11.74
N ALA A 222 -20.10 22.14 12.27
CA ALA A 222 -20.34 23.33 13.10
C ALA A 222 -21.11 24.44 12.35
N GLU A 223 -20.75 24.69 11.09
CA GLU A 223 -21.46 25.65 10.22
C GLU A 223 -22.92 25.23 9.96
N THR A 224 -23.11 23.93 9.71
CA THR A 224 -24.48 23.38 9.51
C THR A 224 -25.34 23.50 10.76
N GLU A 225 -24.79 23.24 11.93
CA GLU A 225 -25.46 23.40 13.21
C GLU A 225 -25.81 24.88 13.51
N ALA A 226 -24.84 25.78 13.24
CA ALA A 226 -25.07 27.22 13.42
C ALA A 226 -26.17 27.79 12.49
N GLN A 227 -26.33 27.22 11.30
CA GLN A 227 -27.41 27.63 10.37
C GLN A 227 -28.79 27.10 10.75
N ARG A 228 -28.86 26.07 11.59
CA ARG A 228 -30.14 25.48 12.07
C ARG A 228 -30.63 26.07 13.38
N ALA A 229 -29.77 26.82 14.08
CA ALA A 229 -30.08 27.45 15.37
C ALA A 229 -30.71 28.83 15.18
#